data_b44f07abc1ed6e6cff0dde409a676986
#
_entry.id   b44f07abc1ed6e6cff0dde409a676986
#
_cell.length_a   1.000
_cell.length_b   1.000
_cell.length_c   1.000
_cell.angle_alpha   90.00
_cell.angle_beta   90.00
_cell.angle_gamma   90.00
#
_symmetry.space_group_name_H-M   'P 1'
#
loop_
_entity.id
_entity.type
_entity.pdbx_description
1 polymer ?
#
loop_
_entity_poly.entity_id
_entity_poly.type
_entity_poly.pdbx_seq_one_letter_code
_entity_poly.pdbx_strand_id
1 'polypeptide(L)'
;MKIVRKTQEKSEISTASLPDIIFMLLIFFMVTTVMRDDQGLPIDFPQPEEIVKLKNKRDVAHLYVTRDGVIFIDDRGVNTDDLSSVMYSKIVNNPAITVFLKSDYDTKMEIITDIHSELREASALQLNYATKTKKRTK
;
A
#
# COMPACT_ATOMS: atom_id res chain seq x y z
N MET A 1 31.98 69.88 22.90
CA MET A 1 30.92 68.85 22.79
C MET A 1 31.53 67.64 22.10
N LYS A 2 31.79 66.58 22.82
CA LYS A 2 32.23 65.29 22.25
C LYS A 2 31.02 64.49 21.84
N ILE A 3 30.80 64.32 20.54
CA ILE A 3 29.76 63.44 20.01
C ILE A 3 30.29 62.00 20.13
N VAL A 4 29.78 61.24 21.10
CA VAL A 4 30.03 59.82 21.24
C VAL A 4 29.25 59.10 20.12
N ARG A 5 29.96 58.62 19.10
CA ARG A 5 29.42 57.72 18.09
C ARG A 5 29.05 56.42 18.77
N LYS A 6 27.77 56.16 18.92
CA LYS A 6 27.26 54.87 19.32
C LYS A 6 27.57 53.86 18.23
N THR A 7 28.56 53.04 18.47
CA THR A 7 28.90 51.88 17.60
C THR A 7 27.67 50.98 17.59
N GLN A 8 27.03 50.88 16.44
CA GLN A 8 26.01 49.84 16.26
C GLN A 8 26.76 48.51 16.31
N GLU A 9 26.49 47.76 17.37
CA GLU A 9 26.85 46.35 17.42
C GLU A 9 26.14 45.67 16.23
N LYS A 10 26.90 45.25 15.25
CA LYS A 10 26.42 44.31 14.24
C LYS A 10 25.98 43.09 15.00
N SER A 11 24.69 42.87 15.08
CA SER A 11 24.13 41.58 15.47
C SER A 11 24.67 40.54 14.52
N GLU A 12 25.77 39.89 14.87
CA GLU A 12 26.25 38.72 14.20
C GLU A 12 25.22 37.62 14.42
N ILE A 13 24.42 37.37 13.38
CA ILE A 13 23.52 36.21 13.37
C ILE A 13 24.45 35.00 13.54
N SER A 14 24.32 34.33 14.68
CA SER A 14 25.11 33.15 14.97
C SER A 14 24.96 32.13 13.85
N THR A 15 26.01 31.93 13.07
CA THR A 15 26.04 30.93 11.99
C THR A 15 25.88 29.51 12.51
N ALA A 16 25.97 29.30 13.82
CA ALA A 16 25.75 28.02 14.47
C ALA A 16 24.28 27.56 14.47
N SER A 17 23.31 28.45 14.37
CA SER A 17 21.88 28.11 14.36
C SER A 17 21.38 27.64 12.98
N LEU A 18 22.05 28.05 11.91
CA LEU A 18 21.65 27.73 10.55
C LEU A 18 21.82 26.22 10.21
N PRO A 19 22.95 25.59 10.57
CA PRO A 19 23.09 24.12 10.41
C PRO A 19 22.09 23.33 11.25
N ASP A 20 21.73 23.81 12.44
CA ASP A 20 20.75 23.11 13.29
C ASP A 20 19.35 23.12 12.66
N ILE A 21 18.92 24.24 12.09
CA ILE A 21 17.63 24.33 11.36
C ILE A 21 17.62 23.37 10.19
N ILE A 22 18.70 23.30 9.41
CA ILE A 22 18.81 22.36 8.28
C ILE A 22 18.77 20.92 8.77
N PHE A 23 19.49 20.60 9.84
CA PHE A 23 19.53 19.29 10.44
C PHE A 23 18.16 18.85 10.98
N MET A 24 17.46 19.74 11.68
CA MET A 24 16.10 19.48 12.17
C MET A 24 15.11 19.27 11.05
N LEU A 25 15.20 20.02 9.95
CA LEU A 25 14.40 19.80 8.75
C LEU A 25 14.67 18.44 8.10
N LEU A 26 15.93 18.04 8.00
CA LEU A 26 16.30 16.73 7.46
C LEU A 26 15.73 15.59 8.32
N ILE A 27 15.85 15.67 9.65
CA ILE A 27 15.26 14.69 10.57
C ILE A 27 13.74 14.68 10.42
N PHE A 28 13.09 15.85 10.35
CA PHE A 28 11.65 15.95 10.16
C PHE A 28 11.19 15.24 8.88
N PHE A 29 11.85 15.51 7.76
CA PHE A 29 11.54 14.82 6.50
C PHE A 29 11.86 13.33 6.55
N MET A 30 12.94 12.93 7.21
CA MET A 30 13.28 11.52 7.38
C MET A 30 12.18 10.80 8.16
N VAL A 31 11.75 11.34 9.30
CA VAL A 31 10.70 10.75 10.13
C VAL A 31 9.34 10.73 9.40
N THR A 32 8.97 11.81 8.72
CA THR A 32 7.70 11.87 7.98
C THR A 32 7.70 10.95 6.76
N THR A 33 8.84 10.71 6.14
CA THR A 33 8.96 9.78 5.00
C THR A 33 8.89 8.33 5.47
N VAL A 34 9.49 8.00 6.61
CA VAL A 34 9.44 6.64 7.19
C VAL A 34 8.04 6.29 7.72
N MET A 35 7.25 7.27 8.16
CA MET A 35 5.86 7.05 8.60
C MET A 35 4.88 6.73 7.46
N ARG A 36 5.35 6.70 6.22
CA ARG A 36 4.58 6.22 5.08
C ARG A 36 4.74 4.71 4.82
N ASP A 37 5.09 3.95 5.83
CA ASP A 37 4.67 2.57 5.84
C ASP A 37 3.16 2.60 6.02
N ASP A 38 2.46 2.53 4.89
CA ASP A 38 1.07 2.14 4.86
C ASP A 38 1.01 0.80 5.60
N GLN A 39 0.79 0.87 6.90
CA GLN A 39 0.39 -0.28 7.67
C GLN A 39 -0.98 -0.64 7.13
N GLY A 40 -0.95 -1.29 5.96
CA GLY A 40 -2.05 -2.11 5.54
C GLY A 40 -2.42 -2.93 6.76
N LEU A 41 -3.70 -2.98 7.07
CA LEU A 41 -4.28 -3.80 8.12
C LEU A 41 -3.40 -5.04 8.33
N PRO A 42 -3.09 -5.43 9.57
CA PRO A 42 -2.34 -6.64 9.85
C PRO A 42 -3.17 -7.85 9.38
N ILE A 43 -3.16 -8.06 8.08
CA ILE A 43 -3.67 -9.27 7.49
C ILE A 43 -2.52 -10.25 7.62
N ASP A 44 -2.72 -11.26 8.42
CA ASP A 44 -1.75 -12.33 8.63
C ASP A 44 -1.62 -13.12 7.32
N PHE A 45 -0.66 -12.70 6.48
CA PHE A 45 -0.44 -13.33 5.18
C PHE A 45 0.16 -14.71 5.36
N PRO A 46 -0.44 -15.74 4.77
CA PRO A 46 0.26 -17.00 4.62
C PRO A 46 1.51 -16.78 3.77
N GLN A 47 2.67 -17.13 4.30
CA GLN A 47 3.88 -17.18 3.50
C GLN A 47 3.68 -18.24 2.40
N PRO A 48 3.78 -17.89 1.12
CA PRO A 48 3.69 -18.88 0.06
C PRO A 48 4.98 -19.73 0.07
N GLU A 49 4.87 -20.98 0.45
CA GLU A 49 5.98 -21.95 0.35
C GLU A 49 6.29 -22.36 -1.11
N GLU A 50 5.44 -22.01 -2.05
CA GLU A 50 5.71 -22.19 -3.48
C GLU A 50 5.44 -20.89 -4.24
N ILE A 51 6.51 -20.14 -4.45
CA ILE A 51 6.52 -19.06 -5.43
C ILE A 51 6.60 -19.72 -6.80
N VAL A 52 5.46 -19.97 -7.44
CA VAL A 52 5.43 -20.03 -8.89
C VAL A 52 6.09 -18.74 -9.36
N LYS A 53 7.20 -18.83 -10.10
CA LYS A 53 7.95 -17.70 -10.63
C LYS A 53 7.01 -16.79 -11.41
N LEU A 54 6.44 -15.79 -10.74
CA LEU A 54 5.57 -14.82 -11.35
C LEU A 54 6.42 -13.93 -12.26
N LYS A 55 6.10 -13.98 -13.52
CA LYS A 55 6.57 -13.04 -14.52
C LYS A 55 6.20 -11.64 -14.04
N ASN A 56 7.16 -10.80 -13.75
CA ASN A 56 7.07 -9.38 -13.44
C ASN A 56 5.95 -8.94 -12.47
N LYS A 57 6.33 -8.25 -11.39
CA LYS A 57 5.40 -7.63 -10.42
C LYS A 57 4.39 -6.65 -11.05
N ARG A 58 4.62 -6.21 -12.28
CA ARG A 58 3.74 -5.28 -13.00
C ARG A 58 2.50 -5.94 -13.61
N ASP A 59 2.52 -7.26 -13.73
CA ASP A 59 1.47 -8.03 -14.38
C ASP A 59 0.57 -8.75 -13.38
N VAL A 60 0.61 -8.31 -12.11
CA VAL A 60 -0.15 -8.92 -11.02
C VAL A 60 -0.99 -7.87 -10.31
N ALA A 61 -2.28 -8.13 -10.18
CA ALA A 61 -3.18 -7.39 -9.31
C ALA A 61 -3.44 -8.20 -8.05
N HIS A 62 -3.09 -7.65 -6.91
CA HIS A 62 -3.37 -8.27 -5.62
C HIS A 62 -4.75 -7.86 -5.12
N LEU A 63 -5.62 -8.84 -4.94
CA LEU A 63 -6.96 -8.68 -4.40
C LEU A 63 -7.00 -9.33 -3.01
N TYR A 64 -7.29 -8.53 -1.99
CA TYR A 64 -7.41 -8.99 -0.62
C TYR A 64 -8.85 -8.85 -0.15
N VAL A 65 -9.35 -9.88 0.50
CA VAL A 65 -10.71 -9.89 1.05
C VAL A 65 -10.64 -10.14 2.53
N THR A 66 -11.13 -9.19 3.32
CA THR A 66 -11.21 -9.31 4.77
C THR A 66 -12.40 -10.16 5.19
N ARG A 67 -12.39 -10.60 6.46
CA ARG A 67 -13.52 -11.29 7.10
C ARG A 67 -14.84 -10.52 6.99
N ASP A 68 -14.77 -9.20 7.09
CA ASP A 68 -15.93 -8.30 7.06
C ASP A 68 -16.44 -8.02 5.65
N GLY A 69 -15.82 -8.61 4.62
CA GLY A 69 -16.19 -8.43 3.23
C GLY A 69 -15.64 -7.17 2.58
N VAL A 70 -14.70 -6.50 3.22
CA VAL A 70 -14.00 -5.36 2.60
C VAL A 70 -12.97 -5.88 1.62
N ILE A 71 -12.97 -5.32 0.42
CA ILE A 71 -12.10 -5.70 -0.67
C ILE A 71 -11.01 -4.64 -0.84
N PHE A 72 -9.76 -5.08 -0.96
CA PHE A 72 -8.64 -4.20 -1.27
C PHE A 72 -7.99 -4.64 -2.58
N ILE A 73 -7.73 -3.69 -3.46
CA ILE A 73 -6.98 -3.89 -4.71
C ILE A 73 -5.71 -3.04 -4.60
N ASP A 74 -4.54 -3.69 -4.59
CA ASP A 74 -3.25 -3.02 -4.49
C ASP A 74 -3.25 -1.92 -3.40
N ASP A 75 -3.69 -2.28 -2.18
CA ASP A 75 -3.78 -1.44 -0.97
C ASP A 75 -4.86 -0.33 -1.00
N ARG A 76 -5.78 -0.35 -1.96
CA ARG A 76 -6.95 0.55 -2.01
C ARG A 76 -8.22 -0.20 -1.69
N GLY A 77 -8.98 0.30 -0.70
CA GLY A 77 -10.31 -0.24 -0.39
C GLY A 77 -11.28 0.05 -1.53
N VAL A 78 -12.00 -0.98 -1.97
CA VAL A 78 -12.97 -0.93 -3.06
C VAL A 78 -14.25 -1.62 -2.61
N ASN A 79 -15.40 -1.07 -2.96
CA ASN A 79 -16.69 -1.73 -2.76
C ASN A 79 -16.85 -2.85 -3.79
N THR A 80 -17.67 -3.86 -3.45
CA THR A 80 -17.95 -4.98 -4.35
C THR A 80 -18.50 -4.50 -5.69
N ASP A 81 -19.42 -3.53 -5.68
CA ASP A 81 -20.07 -2.98 -6.88
C ASP A 81 -19.10 -2.23 -7.82
N ASP A 82 -18.04 -1.65 -7.25
CA ASP A 82 -17.01 -0.91 -8.01
C ASP A 82 -15.87 -1.80 -8.51
N LEU A 83 -15.83 -3.06 -8.05
CA LEU A 83 -14.75 -3.99 -8.33
C LEU A 83 -14.59 -4.25 -9.84
N SER A 84 -15.70 -4.48 -10.55
CA SER A 84 -15.68 -4.75 -11.99
C SER A 84 -15.12 -3.57 -12.78
N SER A 85 -15.50 -2.34 -12.45
CA SER A 85 -15.06 -1.13 -13.14
C SER A 85 -13.54 -0.87 -12.93
N VAL A 86 -13.08 -1.04 -11.70
CA VAL A 86 -11.65 -0.87 -11.35
C VAL A 86 -10.81 -1.94 -12.03
N MET A 87 -11.26 -3.20 -12.02
CA MET A 87 -10.55 -4.31 -12.67
C MET A 87 -10.56 -4.17 -14.19
N TYR A 88 -11.68 -3.75 -14.77
CA TYR A 88 -11.76 -3.51 -16.20
C TYR A 88 -10.75 -2.46 -16.67
N SER A 89 -10.61 -1.35 -15.94
CA SER A 89 -9.62 -0.33 -16.27
C SER A 89 -8.17 -0.85 -16.21
N LYS A 90 -7.87 -1.74 -15.26
CA LYS A 90 -6.55 -2.40 -15.17
C LYS A 90 -6.29 -3.35 -16.32
N ILE A 91 -7.28 -4.12 -16.73
CA ILE A 91 -7.17 -5.10 -17.83
C ILE A 91 -7.01 -4.38 -19.17
N VAL A 92 -7.72 -3.26 -19.38
CA VAL A 92 -7.54 -2.44 -20.59
C VAL A 92 -6.11 -1.92 -20.71
N ASN A 93 -5.51 -1.51 -19.58
CA ASN A 93 -4.12 -1.04 -19.56
C ASN A 93 -3.10 -2.19 -19.69
N ASN A 94 -3.42 -3.37 -19.19
CA ASN A 94 -2.56 -4.54 -19.26
C ASN A 94 -3.40 -5.83 -19.41
N PRO A 95 -3.63 -6.31 -20.62
CA PRO A 95 -4.44 -7.52 -20.87
C PRO A 95 -3.82 -8.82 -20.29
N ALA A 96 -2.54 -8.82 -19.98
CA ALA A 96 -1.82 -9.98 -19.42
C ALA A 96 -1.86 -10.01 -17.87
N ILE A 97 -2.63 -9.14 -17.25
CA ILE A 97 -2.70 -9.05 -15.80
C ILE A 97 -3.29 -10.31 -15.17
N THR A 98 -2.61 -10.83 -14.18
CA THR A 98 -3.07 -11.98 -13.39
C THR A 98 -3.58 -11.49 -12.03
N VAL A 99 -4.80 -11.86 -11.68
CA VAL A 99 -5.40 -11.50 -10.39
C VAL A 99 -5.03 -12.54 -9.34
N PHE A 100 -4.44 -12.10 -8.24
CA PHE A 100 -4.18 -12.92 -7.07
C PHE A 100 -5.21 -12.62 -5.99
N LEU A 101 -6.17 -13.51 -5.83
CA LEU A 101 -7.18 -13.43 -4.79
C LEU A 101 -6.65 -14.07 -3.50
N LYS A 102 -6.53 -13.26 -2.46
CA LYS A 102 -6.24 -13.69 -1.09
C LYS A 102 -7.42 -13.38 -0.21
N SER A 103 -7.98 -14.37 0.43
CA SER A 103 -9.05 -14.20 1.41
C SER A 103 -8.59 -14.59 2.80
N ASP A 104 -9.16 -13.95 3.81
CA ASP A 104 -9.02 -14.39 5.18
C ASP A 104 -9.69 -15.77 5.35
N TYR A 105 -9.19 -16.57 6.30
CA TYR A 105 -9.69 -17.92 6.56
C TYR A 105 -11.19 -17.94 6.90
N ASP A 106 -11.68 -16.93 7.61
CA ASP A 106 -13.07 -16.84 8.07
C ASP A 106 -13.98 -16.06 7.10
N THR A 107 -13.50 -15.73 5.90
CA THR A 107 -14.31 -15.03 4.90
C THR A 107 -15.45 -15.93 4.43
N LYS A 108 -16.67 -15.38 4.41
CA LYS A 108 -17.86 -16.11 3.95
C LYS A 108 -17.74 -16.42 2.45
N MET A 109 -18.11 -17.63 2.08
CA MET A 109 -18.06 -18.08 0.68
C MET A 109 -18.98 -17.28 -0.25
N GLU A 110 -20.06 -16.71 0.29
CA GLU A 110 -20.96 -15.82 -0.41
C GLU A 110 -20.21 -14.61 -1.01
N ILE A 111 -19.39 -13.94 -0.18
CA ILE A 111 -18.57 -12.79 -0.60
C ILE A 111 -17.59 -13.19 -1.71
N ILE A 112 -16.99 -14.37 -1.59
CA ILE A 112 -16.07 -14.90 -2.61
C ILE A 112 -16.80 -15.11 -3.94
N THR A 113 -18.04 -15.61 -3.88
CA THR A 113 -18.87 -15.84 -5.07
C THR A 113 -19.26 -14.53 -5.76
N ASP A 114 -19.62 -13.50 -5.00
CA ASP A 114 -19.93 -12.18 -5.53
C ASP A 114 -18.69 -11.57 -6.22
N ILE A 115 -17.53 -11.64 -5.57
CA ILE A 115 -16.25 -11.20 -6.17
C ILE A 115 -15.97 -11.93 -7.48
N HIS A 116 -16.23 -13.22 -7.54
CA HIS A 116 -16.08 -13.98 -8.78
C HIS A 116 -16.96 -13.48 -9.91
N SER A 117 -18.21 -13.15 -9.60
CA SER A 117 -19.16 -12.62 -10.57
C SER A 117 -18.65 -11.30 -11.13
N GLU A 118 -18.20 -10.38 -10.26
CA GLU A 118 -17.65 -9.09 -10.64
C GLU A 118 -16.35 -9.21 -11.48
N LEU A 119 -15.45 -10.13 -11.09
CA LEU A 119 -14.22 -10.38 -11.85
C LEU A 119 -14.51 -10.98 -13.23
N ARG A 120 -15.52 -11.84 -13.35
CA ARG A 120 -15.96 -12.39 -14.62
C ARG A 120 -16.55 -11.30 -15.52
N GLU A 121 -17.35 -10.38 -14.96
CA GLU A 121 -17.90 -9.24 -15.69
C GLU A 121 -16.80 -8.32 -16.21
N ALA A 122 -15.75 -8.09 -15.41
CA ALA A 122 -14.55 -7.35 -15.81
C ALA A 122 -13.66 -8.09 -16.82
N SER A 123 -14.00 -9.34 -17.22
CA SER A 123 -13.16 -10.20 -18.07
C SER A 123 -11.79 -10.55 -17.45
N ALA A 124 -11.68 -10.54 -16.12
CA ALA A 124 -10.49 -10.95 -15.39
C ALA A 124 -10.38 -12.49 -15.36
N LEU A 125 -10.03 -13.09 -16.47
CA LEU A 125 -10.04 -14.56 -16.65
C LEU A 125 -8.81 -15.27 -16.04
N GLN A 126 -7.72 -14.55 -15.76
CA GLN A 126 -6.53 -15.10 -15.14
C GLN A 126 -6.58 -14.87 -13.63
N LEU A 127 -7.19 -15.79 -12.91
CA LEU A 127 -7.37 -15.73 -11.47
C LEU A 127 -6.59 -16.84 -10.77
N ASN A 128 -5.74 -16.47 -9.83
CA ASN A 128 -5.02 -17.37 -8.95
C ASN A 128 -5.47 -17.16 -7.50
N TYR A 129 -5.65 -18.26 -6.79
CA TYR A 129 -5.98 -18.24 -5.36
C TYR A 129 -4.73 -18.45 -4.52
N ALA A 130 -4.55 -17.61 -3.52
CA ALA A 130 -3.59 -17.86 -2.46
C ALA A 130 -4.34 -18.36 -1.23
N THR A 131 -4.32 -19.65 -1.00
CA THR A 131 -4.94 -20.28 0.17
C THR A 131 -3.88 -20.66 1.20
N LYS A 132 -4.21 -20.46 2.49
CA LYS A 132 -3.39 -20.92 3.60
C LYS A 132 -3.64 -22.41 3.81
N THR A 133 -2.62 -23.23 3.64
CA THR A 133 -2.70 -24.62 4.06
C THR A 133 -2.65 -24.66 5.59
N LYS A 134 -3.71 -25.15 6.23
CA LYS A 134 -3.74 -25.34 7.68
C LYS A 134 -2.64 -26.33 8.06
N LYS A 135 -1.58 -25.87 8.72
CA LYS A 135 -0.60 -26.77 9.34
C LYS A 135 -1.36 -27.66 10.33
N ARG A 136 -1.48 -28.93 10.00
CA ARG A 136 -2.03 -29.94 10.88
C ARG A 136 -1.01 -30.14 12.00
N THR A 137 -1.22 -29.46 13.13
CA THR A 137 -0.45 -29.73 14.35
C THR A 137 -0.83 -31.14 14.79
N LYS A 138 0.17 -32.02 14.73
CA LYS A 138 0.06 -33.34 15.36
C LYS A 138 0.17 -33.19 16.88
#